data_bef59a2cc71198643dc1995175b71a32
#
_entry.id   bef59a2cc71198643dc1995175b71a32
#
_cell.length_a   1.000
_cell.length_b   1.000
_cell.length_c   1.000
_cell.angle_alpha   90.00
_cell.angle_beta   90.00
_cell.angle_gamma   90.00
#
_symmetry.space_group_name_H-M   'P 1'
#
loop_
_entity.id
_entity.type
_entity.pdbx_description
1 polymer ?
#
loop_
_entity_poly.entity_id
_entity_poly.type
_entity_poly.pdbx_seq_one_letter_code
_entity_poly.pdbx_strand_id
1 'polypeptide(L)'
;MLERGGAIGGSSAGASIQGSFLARGDTSGNTIMVGDVQQGFGFMRNTAIDQHLIARGRQKDLLKVLEDPRKKMRKEFNRAELLGIGIDEDVAIVVKGDQFSIIGKDQGLVLVYDPKSWKKETPDAQKWVTLKKGDQYDLAQRSIIPVPPTKK
;
A
#
# COMPACT_ATOMS: atom_id res chain seq x y z
N MET A 1 -20.35 -10.48 1.03
CA MET A 1 -20.29 -10.01 -0.38
C MET A 1 -19.14 -10.69 -1.12
N LEU A 2 -17.90 -10.58 -0.68
CA LEU A 2 -16.73 -11.23 -1.32
C LEU A 2 -16.88 -12.74 -1.43
N GLU A 3 -17.34 -13.42 -0.36
CA GLU A 3 -17.57 -14.88 -0.33
C GLU A 3 -18.58 -15.37 -1.38
N ARG A 4 -19.40 -14.48 -1.90
CA ARG A 4 -20.40 -14.77 -2.96
C ARG A 4 -19.96 -14.30 -4.34
N GLY A 5 -18.65 -14.03 -4.53
CA GLY A 5 -18.09 -13.58 -5.80
C GLY A 5 -18.28 -12.09 -6.10
N GLY A 6 -18.67 -11.29 -5.09
CA GLY A 6 -18.75 -9.83 -5.22
C GLY A 6 -17.39 -9.17 -5.18
N ALA A 7 -17.31 -7.91 -5.62
CA ALA A 7 -16.13 -7.06 -5.53
C ALA A 7 -16.35 -5.91 -4.54
N ILE A 8 -15.28 -5.48 -3.90
CA ILE A 8 -15.23 -4.28 -3.07
C ILE A 8 -14.14 -3.38 -3.63
N GLY A 9 -14.39 -2.09 -3.66
CA GLY A 9 -13.42 -1.11 -4.13
C GLY A 9 -13.60 0.22 -3.43
N GLY A 10 -12.61 1.08 -3.58
CA GLY A 10 -12.63 2.43 -3.03
C GLY A 10 -11.55 3.30 -3.65
N SER A 11 -11.77 4.60 -3.67
CA SER A 11 -10.82 5.60 -4.12
C SER A 11 -10.47 6.55 -2.98
N SER A 12 -9.30 7.18 -3.03
CA SER A 12 -8.84 8.12 -2.01
C SER A 12 -8.89 7.49 -0.60
N ALA A 13 -9.56 8.09 0.37
CA ALA A 13 -9.75 7.52 1.70
C ALA A 13 -10.43 6.14 1.68
N GLY A 14 -11.32 5.90 0.71
CA GLY A 14 -11.94 4.60 0.48
C GLY A 14 -10.96 3.53 0.00
N ALA A 15 -9.84 3.89 -0.62
CA ALA A 15 -8.74 2.97 -0.89
C ALA A 15 -7.94 2.69 0.39
N SER A 16 -7.60 3.72 1.16
CA SER A 16 -6.80 3.57 2.39
C SER A 16 -7.45 2.64 3.41
N ILE A 17 -8.77 2.70 3.57
CA ILE A 17 -9.50 1.87 4.55
C ILE A 17 -9.56 0.39 4.17
N GLN A 18 -9.22 0.00 2.94
CA GLN A 18 -9.21 -1.42 2.51
C GLN A 18 -8.08 -2.22 3.20
N GLY A 19 -7.00 -1.57 3.59
CA GLY A 19 -5.90 -2.19 4.34
C GLY A 19 -6.31 -2.63 5.74
N SER A 20 -5.47 -3.42 6.39
CA SER A 20 -5.66 -3.76 7.81
C SER A 20 -5.25 -2.61 8.72
N PHE A 21 -4.20 -1.88 8.38
CA PHE A 21 -3.80 -0.65 9.07
C PHE A 21 -4.34 0.56 8.32
N LEU A 22 -5.08 1.43 9.01
CA LEU A 22 -5.62 2.66 8.45
C LEU A 22 -4.59 3.80 8.55
N ALA A 23 -3.84 4.02 7.49
CA ALA A 23 -3.01 5.20 7.35
C ALA A 23 -3.90 6.46 7.25
N ARG A 24 -3.51 7.55 7.89
CA ARG A 24 -4.27 8.82 7.96
C ARG A 24 -5.60 8.73 8.72
N GLY A 25 -5.76 7.69 9.54
CA GLY A 25 -6.92 7.53 10.41
C GLY A 25 -6.76 8.31 11.69
N ASP A 26 -6.95 9.63 11.65
CA ASP A 26 -6.87 10.50 12.83
C ASP A 26 -8.04 11.47 12.86
N THR A 27 -8.67 11.60 14.02
CA THR A 27 -9.84 12.47 14.21
C THR A 27 -9.50 13.95 14.15
N SER A 28 -8.25 14.32 14.34
CA SER A 28 -7.78 15.72 14.26
C SER A 28 -7.27 16.12 12.89
N GLY A 29 -7.01 15.18 11.98
CA GLY A 29 -6.59 15.51 10.62
C GLY A 29 -5.98 14.37 9.81
N ASN A 30 -6.13 14.44 8.51
CA ASN A 30 -5.68 13.40 7.55
C ASN A 30 -4.19 13.47 7.18
N THR A 31 -3.41 14.31 7.83
CA THR A 31 -1.95 14.39 7.65
C THR A 31 -1.19 13.51 8.64
N ILE A 32 -1.87 13.00 9.67
CA ILE A 32 -1.31 12.15 10.70
C ILE A 32 -1.36 10.70 10.22
N MET A 33 -0.19 10.12 9.93
CA MET A 33 -0.09 8.79 9.33
C MET A 33 -0.39 7.66 10.31
N VAL A 34 0.01 7.80 11.58
CA VAL A 34 -0.30 6.89 12.69
C VAL A 34 -1.15 7.65 13.69
N GLY A 35 -2.44 7.63 13.46
CA GLY A 35 -3.43 8.38 14.21
C GLY A 35 -4.09 7.60 15.34
N ASP A 36 -5.17 8.13 15.87
CA ASP A 36 -5.98 7.51 16.92
C ASP A 36 -6.88 6.37 16.39
N VAL A 37 -7.28 6.41 15.12
CA VAL A 37 -8.02 5.35 14.43
C VAL A 37 -7.06 4.57 13.53
N GLN A 38 -6.69 3.37 13.92
CA GLN A 38 -5.66 2.58 13.21
C GLN A 38 -6.22 1.35 12.49
N GLN A 39 -7.46 0.96 12.79
CA GLN A 39 -8.08 -0.23 12.22
C GLN A 39 -8.76 0.09 10.90
N GLY A 40 -8.30 -0.53 9.82
CA GLY A 40 -9.00 -0.57 8.53
C GLY A 40 -9.94 -1.77 8.42
N PHE A 41 -10.55 -1.95 7.25
CA PHE A 41 -11.47 -3.07 7.02
C PHE A 41 -10.76 -4.43 6.89
N GLY A 42 -9.45 -4.43 6.60
CA GLY A 42 -8.67 -5.65 6.52
C GLY A 42 -8.98 -6.53 5.30
N PHE A 43 -9.59 -5.99 4.24
CA PHE A 43 -9.78 -6.71 2.99
C PHE A 43 -8.42 -7.07 2.36
N MET A 44 -7.42 -6.21 2.54
CA MET A 44 -6.03 -6.53 2.30
C MET A 44 -5.31 -6.69 3.63
N ARG A 45 -5.00 -7.94 3.97
CA ARG A 45 -4.36 -8.27 5.26
C ARG A 45 -2.91 -7.79 5.29
N ASN A 46 -2.45 -7.40 6.47
CA ASN A 46 -1.07 -6.94 6.71
C ASN A 46 -0.63 -5.83 5.74
N THR A 47 -1.54 -4.92 5.39
CA THR A 47 -1.22 -3.78 4.52
C THR A 47 -1.62 -2.45 5.14
N ALA A 48 -0.86 -1.42 4.77
CA ALA A 48 -1.19 -0.01 4.95
C ALA A 48 -1.22 0.65 3.57
N ILE A 49 -2.35 1.25 3.21
CA ILE A 49 -2.53 1.86 1.88
C ILE A 49 -2.56 3.38 2.00
N ASP A 50 -1.76 4.07 1.20
CA ASP A 50 -1.83 5.53 1.01
C ASP A 50 -2.14 5.88 -0.45
N GLN A 51 -2.59 7.10 -0.70
CA GLN A 51 -3.13 7.52 -2.00
C GLN A 51 -2.66 8.93 -2.38
N HIS A 52 -2.84 9.31 -3.67
CA HIS A 52 -2.37 10.55 -4.27
C HIS A 52 -0.86 10.76 -4.10
N LEU A 53 -0.11 9.71 -4.32
CA LEU A 53 1.26 9.59 -3.82
C LEU A 53 2.21 10.60 -4.48
N ILE A 54 2.31 10.57 -5.81
CA ILE A 54 3.17 11.47 -6.57
C ILE A 54 2.53 12.85 -6.67
N ALA A 55 1.22 12.89 -6.97
CA ALA A 55 0.47 14.13 -7.14
C ALA A 55 0.56 15.08 -5.92
N ARG A 56 0.76 14.52 -4.71
CA ARG A 56 0.86 15.29 -3.46
C ARG A 56 2.22 15.18 -2.75
N GLY A 57 3.24 14.63 -3.40
CA GLY A 57 4.59 14.50 -2.83
C GLY A 57 4.65 13.62 -1.59
N ARG A 58 3.86 12.54 -1.54
CA ARG A 58 3.65 11.68 -0.34
C ARG A 58 4.47 10.40 -0.32
N GLN A 59 5.46 10.26 -1.19
CA GLN A 59 6.25 9.03 -1.32
C GLN A 59 6.88 8.55 -0.01
N LYS A 60 7.18 9.47 0.92
CA LYS A 60 7.76 9.14 2.22
C LYS A 60 6.74 8.94 3.35
N ASP A 61 5.47 9.14 3.09
CA ASP A 61 4.47 9.14 4.16
C ASP A 61 4.25 7.75 4.75
N LEU A 62 4.21 6.70 3.92
CA LEU A 62 4.11 5.32 4.41
C LEU A 62 5.31 4.88 5.25
N LEU A 63 6.49 5.46 5.06
CA LEU A 63 7.63 5.19 5.94
C LEU A 63 7.35 5.60 7.38
N LYS A 64 6.54 6.66 7.60
CA LYS A 64 6.12 7.09 8.94
C LYS A 64 5.24 6.04 9.65
N VAL A 65 4.53 5.20 8.88
CA VAL A 65 3.78 4.06 9.40
C VAL A 65 4.71 2.87 9.64
N LEU A 66 5.48 2.49 8.62
CA LEU A 66 6.28 1.27 8.61
C LEU A 66 7.49 1.34 9.56
N GLU A 67 8.02 2.52 9.82
CA GLU A 67 9.10 2.74 10.77
C GLU A 67 8.58 3.15 12.16
N ASP A 68 7.41 3.79 12.21
CA ASP A 68 6.75 4.30 13.43
C ASP A 68 7.74 4.88 14.45
N PRO A 69 8.49 5.94 14.11
CA PRO A 69 9.57 6.45 14.95
C PRO A 69 9.06 6.97 16.31
N ARG A 70 7.76 7.27 16.40
CA ARG A 70 7.10 7.74 17.62
C ARG A 70 6.48 6.62 18.44
N LYS A 71 6.55 5.36 17.96
CA LYS A 71 5.96 4.17 18.62
C LYS A 71 4.48 4.33 18.96
N LYS A 72 3.71 4.90 18.03
CA LYS A 72 2.28 5.17 18.19
C LYS A 72 1.39 4.03 17.67
N MET A 73 1.95 3.10 16.92
CA MET A 73 1.22 1.94 16.43
C MET A 73 0.77 1.05 17.58
N ARG A 74 -0.50 0.68 17.59
CA ARG A 74 -1.06 -0.21 18.60
C ARG A 74 -0.44 -1.60 18.50
N LYS A 75 -0.41 -2.32 19.64
CA LYS A 75 0.29 -3.62 19.77
C LYS A 75 -0.32 -4.75 18.94
N GLU A 76 -1.60 -4.63 18.55
CA GLU A 76 -2.26 -5.60 17.69
C GLU A 76 -1.73 -5.60 16.24
N PHE A 77 -1.02 -4.56 15.84
CA PHE A 77 -0.38 -4.50 14.53
C PHE A 77 1.09 -4.91 14.62
N ASN A 78 1.47 -5.89 13.82
CA ASN A 78 2.88 -6.23 13.66
C ASN A 78 3.48 -5.38 12.52
N ARG A 79 4.16 -4.31 12.88
CA ARG A 79 4.81 -3.38 11.93
C ARG A 79 5.75 -4.09 10.94
N ALA A 80 6.51 -5.09 11.39
CA ALA A 80 7.43 -5.83 10.53
C ALA A 80 6.73 -6.68 9.47
N GLU A 81 5.44 -6.99 9.69
CA GLU A 81 4.63 -7.74 8.73
C GLU A 81 3.78 -6.83 7.83
N LEU A 82 3.66 -5.53 8.14
CA LEU A 82 2.93 -4.62 7.28
C LEU A 82 3.66 -4.39 5.95
N LEU A 83 2.92 -4.46 4.86
CA LEU A 83 3.34 -4.03 3.53
C LEU A 83 2.71 -2.67 3.25
N GLY A 84 3.50 -1.68 2.88
CA GLY A 84 2.99 -0.39 2.43
C GLY A 84 2.65 -0.44 0.94
N ILE A 85 1.49 0.09 0.57
CA ILE A 85 1.08 0.21 -0.84
C ILE A 85 0.64 1.65 -1.07
N GLY A 86 1.45 2.38 -1.82
CA GLY A 86 1.15 3.74 -2.22
C GLY A 86 0.59 3.77 -3.64
N ILE A 87 -0.60 4.33 -3.82
CA ILE A 87 -1.30 4.37 -5.11
C ILE A 87 -1.38 5.83 -5.56
N ASP A 88 -0.90 6.14 -6.75
CA ASP A 88 -1.00 7.48 -7.31
C ASP A 88 -2.36 7.73 -7.96
N GLU A 89 -2.54 8.92 -8.52
CA GLU A 89 -3.73 9.26 -9.30
C GLU A 89 -3.73 8.55 -10.66
N ASP A 90 -4.92 8.37 -11.25
CA ASP A 90 -5.11 7.74 -12.55
C ASP A 90 -4.68 6.26 -12.65
N VAL A 91 -4.40 5.61 -11.53
CA VAL A 91 -4.00 4.21 -11.44
C VAL A 91 -4.77 3.49 -10.33
N ALA A 92 -4.95 2.20 -10.48
CA ALA A 92 -5.59 1.34 -9.48
C ALA A 92 -4.90 -0.03 -9.41
N ILE A 93 -5.00 -0.67 -8.26
CA ILE A 93 -4.67 -2.09 -8.10
C ILE A 93 -5.95 -2.93 -8.13
N VAL A 94 -5.93 -4.05 -8.84
CA VAL A 94 -6.98 -5.06 -8.84
C VAL A 94 -6.46 -6.29 -8.13
N VAL A 95 -7.00 -6.55 -6.94
CA VAL A 95 -6.56 -7.64 -6.06
C VAL A 95 -7.40 -8.88 -6.30
N LYS A 96 -6.76 -10.02 -6.51
CA LYS A 96 -7.41 -11.33 -6.62
C LYS A 96 -6.58 -12.37 -5.88
N GLY A 97 -7.10 -12.89 -4.78
CA GLY A 97 -6.35 -13.74 -3.87
C GLY A 97 -5.13 -13.00 -3.30
N ASP A 98 -3.97 -13.62 -3.39
CA ASP A 98 -2.70 -13.07 -2.91
C ASP A 98 -1.93 -12.28 -3.97
N GLN A 99 -2.57 -11.86 -5.04
CA GLN A 99 -1.93 -11.12 -6.12
C GLN A 99 -2.70 -9.86 -6.46
N PHE A 100 -2.00 -8.84 -6.92
CA PHE A 100 -2.64 -7.71 -7.57
C PHE A 100 -1.99 -7.38 -8.91
N SER A 101 -2.79 -6.84 -9.81
CA SER A 101 -2.37 -6.24 -11.08
C SER A 101 -2.67 -4.75 -11.08
N ILE A 102 -1.89 -4.01 -11.86
CA ILE A 102 -2.04 -2.55 -11.97
C ILE A 102 -2.73 -2.20 -13.27
N ILE A 103 -3.79 -1.40 -13.16
CA ILE A 103 -4.57 -0.85 -14.28
C ILE A 103 -4.60 0.68 -14.20
N GLY A 104 -4.89 1.34 -15.29
CA GLY A 104 -5.03 2.81 -15.35
C GLY A 104 -4.23 3.43 -16.47
N LYS A 105 -3.80 4.68 -16.29
CA LYS A 105 -2.96 5.40 -17.25
C LYS A 105 -1.49 5.01 -17.14
N ASP A 106 -0.74 5.15 -18.22
CA ASP A 106 0.66 4.70 -18.31
C ASP A 106 1.61 5.49 -17.39
N GLN A 107 1.28 6.73 -17.05
CA GLN A 107 2.05 7.58 -16.13
C GLN A 107 1.75 7.31 -14.66
N GLY A 108 0.65 6.63 -14.34
CA GLY A 108 0.29 6.32 -12.95
C GLY A 108 1.22 5.29 -12.33
N LEU A 109 1.61 5.50 -11.08
CA LEU A 109 2.57 4.67 -10.37
C LEU A 109 1.96 4.07 -9.11
N VAL A 110 2.43 2.87 -8.78
CA VAL A 110 2.20 2.22 -7.48
C VAL A 110 3.55 1.96 -6.84
N LEU A 111 3.73 2.37 -5.60
CA LEU A 111 4.93 2.11 -4.82
C LEU A 111 4.65 1.05 -3.77
N VAL A 112 5.47 0.01 -3.71
CA VAL A 112 5.36 -1.05 -2.71
C VAL A 112 6.55 -0.96 -1.75
N TYR A 113 6.24 -0.88 -0.46
CA TYR A 113 7.20 -0.71 0.64
C TYR A 113 7.19 -1.98 1.49
N ASP A 114 8.26 -2.75 1.44
CA ASP A 114 8.41 -3.94 2.27
C ASP A 114 9.49 -3.73 3.35
N PRO A 115 9.11 -3.58 4.64
CA PRO A 115 10.08 -3.41 5.71
C PRO A 115 11.11 -4.53 5.82
N LYS A 116 10.82 -5.71 5.27
CA LYS A 116 11.76 -6.84 5.24
C LYS A 116 12.88 -6.66 4.22
N SER A 117 12.73 -5.74 3.26
CA SER A 117 13.68 -5.52 2.17
C SER A 117 14.77 -4.50 2.47
N TRP A 118 14.67 -3.73 3.57
CA TRP A 118 15.66 -2.70 3.91
C TRP A 118 16.16 -2.79 5.36
N LYS A 119 17.29 -2.13 5.62
CA LYS A 119 17.85 -1.90 6.95
C LYS A 119 17.59 -0.45 7.38
N LYS A 120 17.86 -0.14 8.66
CA LYS A 120 17.64 1.19 9.23
C LYS A 120 18.40 2.29 8.47
N GLU A 121 19.58 1.97 7.96
CA GLU A 121 20.49 2.90 7.26
C GLU A 121 20.16 3.04 5.77
N THR A 122 19.25 2.25 5.24
CA THR A 122 18.86 2.32 3.83
C THR A 122 18.25 3.70 3.52
N PRO A 123 18.73 4.41 2.49
CA PRO A 123 18.15 5.68 2.09
C PRO A 123 16.67 5.55 1.72
N ASP A 124 15.85 6.53 2.09
CA ASP A 124 14.39 6.48 1.89
C ASP A 124 13.99 6.10 0.46
N ALA A 125 14.65 6.69 -0.55
CA ALA A 125 14.36 6.44 -1.96
C ALA A 125 14.62 4.99 -2.42
N GLN A 126 15.25 4.16 -1.59
CA GLN A 126 15.53 2.75 -1.85
C GLN A 126 14.61 1.82 -1.03
N LYS A 127 13.66 2.36 -0.27
CA LYS A 127 12.77 1.59 0.60
C LYS A 127 11.46 1.19 -0.09
N TRP A 128 11.34 1.39 -1.39
CA TRP A 128 10.20 0.95 -2.18
C TRP A 128 10.59 0.49 -3.56
N VAL A 129 9.76 -0.34 -4.13
CA VAL A 129 9.79 -0.68 -5.55
C VAL A 129 8.67 0.07 -6.27
N THR A 130 8.95 0.52 -7.49
CA THR A 130 7.99 1.25 -8.32
C THR A 130 7.40 0.32 -9.36
N LEU A 131 6.08 0.26 -9.40
CA LEU A 131 5.30 -0.53 -10.34
C LEU A 131 4.42 0.39 -11.19
N LYS A 132 4.07 -0.06 -12.39
CA LYS A 132 3.26 0.67 -13.37
C LYS A 132 2.20 -0.23 -13.98
N LYS A 133 1.33 0.34 -14.78
CA LYS A 133 0.29 -0.39 -15.53
C LYS A 133 0.85 -1.64 -16.20
N GLY A 134 0.18 -2.75 -15.99
CA GLY A 134 0.52 -4.08 -16.51
C GLY A 134 1.43 -4.89 -15.58
N ASP A 135 2.11 -4.27 -14.63
CA ASP A 135 2.87 -5.01 -13.63
C ASP A 135 1.94 -5.77 -12.67
N GLN A 136 2.46 -6.86 -12.13
CA GLN A 136 1.78 -7.69 -11.15
C GLN A 136 2.70 -7.93 -9.94
N TYR A 137 2.09 -8.08 -8.78
CA TYR A 137 2.79 -8.28 -7.52
C TYR A 137 2.14 -9.40 -6.70
N ASP A 138 2.95 -10.28 -6.15
CA ASP A 138 2.54 -11.34 -5.23
C ASP A 138 2.69 -10.87 -3.79
N LEU A 139 1.56 -10.75 -3.09
CA LEU A 139 1.50 -10.29 -1.70
C LEU A 139 2.07 -11.31 -0.71
N ALA A 140 1.93 -12.62 -1.02
CA ALA A 140 2.44 -13.69 -0.17
C ALA A 140 3.96 -13.85 -0.29
N GLN A 141 4.47 -13.81 -1.53
CA GLN A 141 5.90 -13.89 -1.83
C GLN A 141 6.62 -12.55 -1.69
N ARG A 142 5.87 -11.43 -1.59
CA ARG A 142 6.37 -10.05 -1.55
C ARG A 142 7.33 -9.74 -2.70
N SER A 143 6.92 -10.09 -3.91
CA SER A 143 7.76 -9.95 -5.10
C SER A 143 6.96 -9.58 -6.33
N ILE A 144 7.64 -8.94 -7.29
CA ILE A 144 7.08 -8.67 -8.62
C ILE A 144 6.93 -10.00 -9.35
N ILE A 145 5.78 -10.23 -9.97
CA ILE A 145 5.53 -11.37 -10.83
C ILE A 145 6.09 -11.03 -12.22
N PRO A 146 7.05 -11.80 -12.75
CA PRO A 146 7.57 -11.56 -14.11
C PRO A 146 6.45 -11.71 -15.14
N VAL A 147 6.21 -10.67 -15.92
CA VAL A 147 5.31 -10.75 -17.08
C VAL A 147 6.08 -11.39 -18.22
N PRO A 148 5.61 -12.51 -18.81
CA PRO A 148 6.25 -13.11 -19.96
C PRO A 148 6.37 -12.07 -21.10
N PRO A 149 7.48 -12.06 -21.85
CA PRO A 149 7.60 -11.17 -23.00
C PRO A 149 6.47 -11.46 -23.97
N THR A 150 5.69 -10.44 -24.32
CA THR A 150 4.67 -10.52 -25.37
C THR A 150 5.35 -10.98 -26.66
N LYS A 151 5.02 -12.18 -27.12
CA LYS A 151 5.42 -12.60 -28.47
C LYS A 151 4.82 -11.60 -29.44
N LYS A 152 5.69 -10.84 -30.09
CA LYS A 152 5.31 -10.00 -31.23
C LYS A 152 4.92 -10.87 -32.43
#